data_48d798cb85c36f65f437f4c8c220a25b
#
_entry.id   48d798cb85c36f65f437f4c8c220a25b
#
_cell.length_a   1.000
_cell.length_b   1.000
_cell.length_c   1.000
_cell.angle_alpha   90.00
_cell.angle_beta   90.00
_cell.angle_gamma   90.00
#
_symmetry.space_group_name_H-M   'P 1'
#
loop_
_entity.id
_entity.type
_entity.pdbx_description
1 polymer ?
#
loop_
_entity_poly.entity_id
_entity_poly.type
_entity_poly.pdbx_seq_one_letter_code
_entity_poly.pdbx_strand_id
1 'polypeptide(L)'
;SSSKSGVTHFMCNTEEETMLAIRELLSFLPSNNMEDAPLIPCTDDARRQSEELQTVIPEDPNIPYDIKDIIEPVMDNQYFFEVMPHFAKNIVVGFARLNGRSVGVVANQPAYLAGVLDIDASDKAARFIRFCDCFNIPLITFEDVPGFLPGVTQEHNGFIRHGAKIVYAYAEATVPKITLITRKAYGGAYIVMSSKQTGADINLAYPQAEIAVMGAEGAVNLSLIHISEPTRHL
;
A
#
# COMPACT_ATOMS: atom_id res chain seq x y z
N SER A 1 3.70 9.50 -20.43
CA SER A 1 4.55 9.61 -19.23
C SER A 1 3.83 9.08 -17.99
N SER A 2 2.55 9.41 -17.78
CA SER A 2 1.80 9.01 -16.58
C SER A 2 1.73 7.48 -16.34
N SER A 3 1.67 6.68 -17.40
CA SER A 3 1.50 5.21 -17.29
C SER A 3 2.80 4.42 -17.39
N LYS A 4 3.86 4.98 -17.97
CA LYS A 4 5.11 4.24 -18.22
C LYS A 4 6.26 4.66 -17.33
N SER A 5 6.43 5.95 -17.12
CA SER A 5 7.57 6.49 -16.36
C SER A 5 7.20 7.08 -15.00
N GLY A 6 5.92 7.21 -14.70
CA GLY A 6 5.46 7.78 -13.43
C GLY A 6 5.88 9.23 -13.17
N VAL A 7 6.39 9.94 -14.18
CA VAL A 7 6.81 11.34 -14.03
C VAL A 7 5.62 12.26 -13.77
N THR A 8 4.50 11.99 -14.45
CA THR A 8 3.27 12.77 -14.27
C THR A 8 2.35 12.05 -13.30
N HIS A 9 2.07 12.68 -12.15
CA HIS A 9 1.23 12.10 -11.10
C HIS A 9 -0.26 12.16 -11.41
N PHE A 10 -0.71 13.25 -12.05
CA PHE A 10 -2.11 13.45 -12.44
C PHE A 10 -2.20 13.70 -13.94
N MET A 11 -3.22 13.19 -14.57
CA MET A 11 -3.53 13.41 -15.97
C MET A 11 -4.95 13.97 -16.05
N CYS A 12 -5.05 15.24 -16.33
CA CYS A 12 -6.31 15.96 -16.48
C CYS A 12 -6.57 16.24 -17.96
N ASN A 13 -7.84 16.32 -18.34
CA ASN A 13 -8.24 16.56 -19.72
C ASN A 13 -8.34 18.04 -20.05
N THR A 14 -8.51 18.90 -19.01
CA THR A 14 -8.65 20.35 -19.15
C THR A 14 -7.77 21.09 -18.16
N GLU A 15 -7.53 22.38 -18.45
CA GLU A 15 -6.83 23.27 -17.52
C GLU A 15 -7.61 23.46 -16.22
N GLU A 16 -8.94 23.52 -16.29
CA GLU A 16 -9.81 23.66 -15.14
C GLU A 16 -9.70 22.44 -14.22
N GLU A 17 -9.77 21.21 -14.76
CA GLU A 17 -9.53 19.98 -13.98
C GLU A 17 -8.16 19.98 -13.32
N THR A 18 -7.13 20.48 -14.00
CA THR A 18 -5.77 20.59 -13.45
C THR A 18 -5.74 21.54 -12.26
N MET A 19 -6.39 22.70 -12.37
CA MET A 19 -6.45 23.67 -11.27
C MET A 19 -7.26 23.16 -10.07
N LEU A 20 -8.33 22.41 -10.32
CA LEU A 20 -9.11 21.75 -9.26
C LEU A 20 -8.27 20.69 -8.55
N ALA A 21 -7.56 19.84 -9.29
CA ALA A 21 -6.67 18.83 -8.70
C ALA A 21 -5.56 19.46 -7.84
N ILE A 22 -4.97 20.58 -8.27
CA ILE A 22 -3.98 21.32 -7.48
C ILE A 22 -4.60 21.84 -6.18
N ARG A 23 -5.78 22.48 -6.25
CA ARG A 23 -6.47 23.00 -5.06
C ARG A 23 -6.81 21.89 -4.09
N GLU A 24 -7.27 20.76 -4.61
CA GLU A 24 -7.61 19.59 -3.82
C GLU A 24 -6.38 19.00 -3.14
N LEU A 25 -5.27 18.78 -3.88
CA LEU A 25 -4.01 18.32 -3.30
C LEU A 25 -3.55 19.24 -2.17
N LEU A 26 -3.56 20.56 -2.40
CA LEU A 26 -3.15 21.53 -1.38
C LEU A 26 -4.05 21.53 -0.14
N SER A 27 -5.30 21.09 -0.26
CA SER A 27 -6.20 20.98 0.89
C SER A 27 -5.79 19.90 1.90
N PHE A 28 -4.98 18.92 1.48
CA PHE A 28 -4.45 17.87 2.35
C PHE A 28 -3.14 18.26 3.03
N LEU A 29 -2.47 19.30 2.56
CA LEU A 29 -1.11 19.65 2.95
C LEU A 29 -1.07 20.83 3.91
N PRO A 30 -0.10 20.89 4.85
CA PRO A 30 0.21 22.10 5.59
C PRO A 30 0.88 23.13 4.69
N SER A 31 0.98 24.37 5.17
CA SER A 31 1.67 25.44 4.45
C SER A 31 3.19 25.22 4.33
N ASN A 32 3.76 24.44 5.25
CA ASN A 32 5.17 24.08 5.31
C ASN A 32 5.38 22.85 6.19
N ASN A 33 6.61 22.34 6.26
CA ASN A 33 6.95 21.14 7.03
C ASN A 33 7.00 21.32 8.56
N MET A 34 6.78 22.53 9.07
CA MET A 34 6.76 22.84 10.51
C MET A 34 5.34 22.92 11.07
N GLU A 35 4.34 22.76 10.23
CA GLU A 35 2.93 22.85 10.57
C GLU A 35 2.23 21.50 10.33
N ASP A 36 1.10 21.30 10.99
CA ASP A 36 0.20 20.18 10.71
C ASP A 36 -0.74 20.52 9.56
N ALA A 37 -1.19 19.49 8.86
CA ALA A 37 -2.20 19.64 7.82
C ALA A 37 -3.51 20.21 8.40
N PRO A 38 -4.27 21.01 7.61
CA PRO A 38 -5.51 21.62 8.09
C PRO A 38 -6.51 20.57 8.59
N LEU A 39 -7.08 20.81 9.76
CA LEU A 39 -8.20 20.03 10.26
C LEU A 39 -9.49 20.55 9.61
N ILE A 40 -10.20 19.66 8.93
CA ILE A 40 -11.47 20.00 8.28
C ILE A 40 -12.63 19.47 9.13
N PRO A 41 -13.72 20.24 9.34
CA PRO A 41 -14.89 19.73 10.02
C PRO A 41 -15.39 18.44 9.37
N CYS A 42 -15.49 17.39 10.16
CA CYS A 42 -16.02 16.11 9.72
C CYS A 42 -17.45 15.93 10.22
N THR A 43 -18.35 15.59 9.31
CA THR A 43 -19.74 15.26 9.62
C THR A 43 -20.01 13.76 9.62
N ASP A 44 -19.00 12.98 9.23
CA ASP A 44 -19.07 11.52 9.20
C ASP A 44 -18.95 10.94 10.61
N ASP A 45 -19.76 9.94 10.94
CA ASP A 45 -19.72 9.32 12.26
C ASP A 45 -18.48 8.44 12.40
N ALA A 46 -17.60 8.78 13.33
CA ALA A 46 -16.39 8.00 13.61
C ALA A 46 -16.68 6.55 14.08
N ARG A 47 -17.90 6.24 14.46
CA ARG A 47 -18.36 4.90 14.86
C ARG A 47 -19.18 4.21 13.78
N ARG A 48 -19.26 4.78 12.60
CA ARG A 48 -19.94 4.20 11.46
C ARG A 48 -19.45 2.78 11.19
N GLN A 49 -20.36 1.87 11.00
CA GLN A 49 -20.09 0.50 10.55
C GLN A 49 -20.48 0.37 9.08
N SER A 50 -19.67 -0.29 8.29
CA SER A 50 -19.98 -0.63 6.91
C SER A 50 -20.15 -2.15 6.79
N GLU A 51 -21.36 -2.58 6.45
CA GLU A 51 -21.66 -4.01 6.23
C GLU A 51 -20.89 -4.55 5.02
N GLU A 52 -20.60 -3.69 4.04
CA GLU A 52 -19.86 -4.03 2.82
C GLU A 52 -18.45 -4.59 3.13
N LEU A 53 -17.81 -4.09 4.18
CA LEU A 53 -16.48 -4.54 4.59
C LEU A 53 -16.45 -6.01 5.07
N GLN A 54 -17.59 -6.60 5.42
CA GLN A 54 -17.67 -7.99 5.86
C GLN A 54 -17.52 -8.98 4.70
N THR A 55 -17.84 -8.57 3.48
CA THR A 55 -17.91 -9.44 2.30
C THR A 55 -16.98 -9.02 1.16
N VAL A 56 -16.29 -7.89 1.30
CA VAL A 56 -15.43 -7.32 0.25
C VAL A 56 -14.24 -8.21 -0.10
N ILE A 57 -13.69 -8.92 0.90
CA ILE A 57 -12.58 -9.84 0.69
C ILE A 57 -13.12 -11.22 0.36
N PRO A 58 -12.84 -11.76 -0.84
CA PRO A 58 -13.27 -13.11 -1.22
C PRO A 58 -12.69 -14.18 -0.29
N GLU A 59 -13.49 -15.21 0.00
CA GLU A 59 -13.05 -16.39 0.77
C GLU A 59 -11.93 -17.16 0.05
N ASP A 60 -12.01 -17.25 -1.28
CA ASP A 60 -10.93 -17.83 -2.08
C ASP A 60 -9.77 -16.82 -2.20
N PRO A 61 -8.59 -17.17 -1.68
CA PRO A 61 -7.43 -16.29 -1.71
C PRO A 61 -6.88 -15.98 -3.12
N ASN A 62 -7.35 -16.67 -4.15
CA ASN A 62 -6.94 -16.46 -5.53
C ASN A 62 -7.86 -15.48 -6.28
N ILE A 63 -9.03 -15.18 -5.74
CA ILE A 63 -9.94 -14.21 -6.36
C ILE A 63 -9.45 -12.79 -6.04
N PRO A 64 -9.19 -11.96 -7.07
CA PRO A 64 -8.81 -10.58 -6.87
C PRO A 64 -10.00 -9.73 -6.42
N TYR A 65 -9.70 -8.63 -5.70
CA TYR A 65 -10.65 -7.57 -5.37
C TYR A 65 -9.96 -6.22 -5.48
N ASP A 66 -10.71 -5.14 -5.57
CA ASP A 66 -10.14 -3.78 -5.57
C ASP A 66 -9.94 -3.31 -4.13
N ILE A 67 -8.72 -2.98 -3.76
CA ILE A 67 -8.42 -2.50 -2.39
C ILE A 67 -9.15 -1.18 -2.07
N LYS A 68 -9.56 -0.42 -3.07
CA LYS A 68 -10.33 0.81 -2.88
C LYS A 68 -11.70 0.54 -2.28
N ASP A 69 -12.28 -0.64 -2.52
CA ASP A 69 -13.53 -1.08 -1.89
C ASP A 69 -13.38 -1.25 -0.36
N ILE A 70 -12.15 -1.29 0.16
CA ILE A 70 -11.86 -1.24 1.60
C ILE A 70 -11.48 0.18 2.01
N ILE A 71 -10.64 0.87 1.25
CA ILE A 71 -10.14 2.19 1.59
C ILE A 71 -11.30 3.20 1.69
N GLU A 72 -12.11 3.30 0.65
CA GLU A 72 -13.17 4.31 0.57
C GLU A 72 -14.18 4.19 1.72
N PRO A 73 -14.77 3.03 2.05
CA PRO A 73 -15.70 2.92 3.17
C PRO A 73 -15.09 3.25 4.54
N VAL A 74 -13.78 3.13 4.72
CA VAL A 74 -13.10 3.44 5.98
C VAL A 74 -12.85 4.93 6.13
N MET A 75 -12.66 5.66 5.03
CA MET A 75 -12.30 7.07 5.04
C MET A 75 -13.51 7.99 5.21
N ASP A 76 -13.30 9.20 5.69
CA ASP A 76 -14.33 10.23 5.82
C ASP A 76 -15.04 10.47 4.47
N ASN A 77 -16.37 10.50 4.50
CA ASN A 77 -17.23 10.71 3.33
C ASN A 77 -16.98 9.70 2.20
N GLN A 78 -16.35 8.55 2.49
CA GLN A 78 -15.98 7.51 1.53
C GLN A 78 -15.12 8.07 0.38
N TYR A 79 -14.24 9.02 0.69
CA TYR A 79 -13.46 9.73 -0.30
C TYR A 79 -11.97 9.44 -0.20
N PHE A 80 -11.39 9.11 -1.36
CA PHE A 80 -9.98 8.83 -1.52
C PHE A 80 -9.40 9.56 -2.75
N PHE A 81 -8.38 10.38 -2.53
CA PHE A 81 -7.67 11.11 -3.57
C PHE A 81 -6.43 10.34 -4.00
N GLU A 82 -6.59 9.48 -5.01
CA GLU A 82 -5.51 8.62 -5.51
C GLU A 82 -4.44 9.41 -6.25
N VAL A 83 -3.18 9.19 -5.92
CA VAL A 83 -2.00 9.76 -6.57
C VAL A 83 -1.37 8.73 -7.51
N MET A 84 -1.03 9.13 -8.74
CA MET A 84 -0.43 8.26 -9.76
C MET A 84 -1.31 7.03 -10.11
N PRO A 85 -2.62 7.18 -10.41
CA PRO A 85 -3.52 6.05 -10.64
C PRO A 85 -3.16 5.21 -11.87
N HIS A 86 -2.37 5.76 -12.78
CA HIS A 86 -1.99 5.09 -14.04
C HIS A 86 -0.62 4.42 -14.00
N PHE A 87 0.18 4.64 -12.97
CA PHE A 87 1.52 4.10 -12.83
C PHE A 87 1.58 3.09 -11.68
N ALA A 88 2.30 1.98 -11.86
CA ALA A 88 2.47 0.92 -10.87
C ALA A 88 1.13 0.60 -10.17
N LYS A 89 0.17 0.09 -10.93
CA LYS A 89 -1.22 -0.12 -10.46
C LYS A 89 -1.35 -1.21 -9.39
N ASN A 90 -0.33 -2.04 -9.22
CA ASN A 90 -0.21 -3.05 -8.17
C ASN A 90 0.00 -2.46 -6.77
N ILE A 91 0.26 -1.15 -6.68
CA ILE A 91 0.23 -0.40 -5.44
C ILE A 91 -0.57 0.90 -5.60
N VAL A 92 -1.40 1.19 -4.61
CA VAL A 92 -2.22 2.39 -4.54
C VAL A 92 -1.65 3.31 -3.49
N VAL A 93 -1.49 4.59 -3.82
CA VAL A 93 -1.10 5.63 -2.88
C VAL A 93 -2.01 6.85 -3.07
N GLY A 94 -2.30 7.55 -2.00
CA GLY A 94 -3.16 8.73 -2.06
C GLY A 94 -3.47 9.33 -0.71
N PHE A 95 -4.26 10.38 -0.73
CA PHE A 95 -4.68 11.11 0.46
C PHE A 95 -6.15 10.84 0.79
N ALA A 96 -6.44 10.81 2.05
CA ALA A 96 -7.81 10.72 2.58
C ALA A 96 -7.91 11.52 3.88
N ARG A 97 -9.05 11.44 4.54
CA ARG A 97 -9.22 12.01 5.89
C ARG A 97 -9.83 11.00 6.84
N LEU A 98 -9.44 11.11 8.09
CA LEU A 98 -10.07 10.42 9.21
C LEU A 98 -10.35 11.42 10.32
N ASN A 99 -11.63 11.59 10.65
CA ASN A 99 -12.11 12.59 11.59
C ASN A 99 -11.58 14.00 11.25
N GLY A 100 -11.61 14.34 9.97
CA GLY A 100 -11.15 15.62 9.42
C GLY A 100 -9.62 15.78 9.27
N ARG A 101 -8.81 14.85 9.75
CA ARG A 101 -7.36 14.88 9.65
C ARG A 101 -6.88 14.24 8.35
N SER A 102 -5.98 14.91 7.67
CA SER A 102 -5.31 14.33 6.49
C SER A 102 -4.50 13.10 6.87
N VAL A 103 -4.62 12.04 6.09
CA VAL A 103 -3.83 10.80 6.18
C VAL A 103 -3.32 10.39 4.81
N GLY A 104 -2.13 9.84 4.76
CA GLY A 104 -1.58 9.19 3.58
C GLY A 104 -1.91 7.70 3.60
N VAL A 105 -2.42 7.20 2.50
CA VAL A 105 -2.75 5.78 2.33
C VAL A 105 -1.75 5.12 1.40
N VAL A 106 -1.24 3.97 1.80
CA VAL A 106 -0.41 3.08 0.97
C VAL A 106 -1.04 1.70 0.99
N ALA A 107 -1.36 1.13 -0.15
CA ALA A 107 -2.08 -0.14 -0.20
C ALA A 107 -1.61 -1.03 -1.34
N ASN A 108 -1.45 -2.34 -1.09
CA ASN A 108 -1.31 -3.30 -2.18
C ASN A 108 -2.64 -3.43 -2.92
N GLN A 109 -2.58 -3.57 -4.26
CA GLN A 109 -3.78 -3.69 -5.11
C GLN A 109 -3.91 -5.10 -5.65
N PRO A 110 -4.71 -5.98 -5.01
CA PRO A 110 -4.87 -7.37 -5.44
C PRO A 110 -5.44 -7.53 -6.86
N ALA A 111 -6.19 -6.55 -7.35
CA ALA A 111 -6.71 -6.56 -8.72
C ALA A 111 -5.63 -6.45 -9.80
N TYR A 112 -4.42 -6.03 -9.43
CA TYR A 112 -3.30 -5.91 -10.36
C TYR A 112 -2.09 -6.70 -9.85
N LEU A 113 -1.64 -7.67 -10.65
CA LEU A 113 -0.51 -8.55 -10.30
C LEU A 113 -0.63 -9.16 -8.90
N ALA A 114 -1.86 -9.46 -8.45
CA ALA A 114 -2.15 -9.97 -7.11
C ALA A 114 -1.55 -9.14 -5.95
N GLY A 115 -1.27 -7.85 -6.16
CA GLY A 115 -0.67 -6.98 -5.16
C GLY A 115 0.83 -7.19 -4.91
N VAL A 116 1.55 -7.95 -5.74
CA VAL A 116 3.00 -8.15 -5.60
C VAL A 116 3.74 -6.81 -5.71
N LEU A 117 4.89 -6.71 -5.05
CA LEU A 117 5.79 -5.57 -5.18
C LEU A 117 6.78 -5.81 -6.32
N ASP A 118 6.86 -4.87 -7.24
CA ASP A 118 7.90 -4.76 -8.24
C ASP A 118 8.72 -3.46 -8.05
N ILE A 119 9.62 -3.19 -8.97
CA ILE A 119 10.49 -2.01 -8.90
C ILE A 119 9.68 -0.72 -8.91
N ASP A 120 8.71 -0.60 -9.81
CA ASP A 120 7.92 0.61 -9.99
C ASP A 120 6.99 0.86 -8.78
N ALA A 121 6.37 -0.20 -8.25
CA ALA A 121 5.58 -0.13 -7.03
C ALA A 121 6.42 0.30 -5.83
N SER A 122 7.65 -0.22 -5.73
CA SER A 122 8.57 0.12 -4.65
C SER A 122 8.97 1.60 -4.70
N ASP A 123 9.29 2.11 -5.87
CA ASP A 123 9.66 3.52 -6.04
C ASP A 123 8.48 4.47 -5.81
N LYS A 124 7.27 4.11 -6.30
CA LYS A 124 6.03 4.86 -6.06
C LYS A 124 5.71 4.96 -4.58
N ALA A 125 5.71 3.83 -3.87
CA ALA A 125 5.41 3.79 -2.44
C ALA A 125 6.43 4.57 -1.62
N ALA A 126 7.73 4.30 -1.81
CA ALA A 126 8.79 4.93 -1.04
C ALA A 126 8.78 6.47 -1.19
N ARG A 127 8.56 6.96 -2.41
CA ARG A 127 8.45 8.40 -2.66
C ARG A 127 7.25 9.00 -1.93
N PHE A 128 6.10 8.35 -1.97
CA PHE A 128 4.88 8.84 -1.32
C PHE A 128 5.01 8.84 0.21
N ILE A 129 5.56 7.78 0.80
CA ILE A 129 5.80 7.68 2.24
C ILE A 129 6.69 8.83 2.72
N ARG A 130 7.80 9.09 2.03
CA ARG A 130 8.71 10.20 2.35
C ARG A 130 8.03 11.56 2.22
N PHE A 131 7.17 11.71 1.23
CA PHE A 131 6.39 12.94 1.07
C PHE A 131 5.46 13.16 2.27
N CYS A 132 4.73 12.14 2.70
CA CYS A 132 3.86 12.22 3.87
C CYS A 132 4.64 12.58 5.14
N ASP A 133 5.79 11.95 5.36
CA ASP A 133 6.65 12.24 6.50
C ASP A 133 7.15 13.70 6.49
N CYS A 134 7.56 14.21 5.32
CA CYS A 134 7.99 15.60 5.18
C CYS A 134 6.92 16.63 5.57
N PHE A 135 5.64 16.29 5.42
CA PHE A 135 4.51 17.20 5.68
C PHE A 135 3.68 16.79 6.89
N ASN A 136 4.21 15.98 7.79
CA ASN A 136 3.56 15.59 9.04
C ASN A 136 2.21 14.86 8.84
N ILE A 137 2.06 14.10 7.76
CA ILE A 137 0.85 13.37 7.41
C ILE A 137 0.97 11.93 7.89
N PRO A 138 0.13 11.47 8.84
CA PRO A 138 0.13 10.08 9.30
C PRO A 138 -0.11 9.09 8.16
N LEU A 139 0.47 7.91 8.26
CA LEU A 139 0.40 6.87 7.25
C LEU A 139 -0.50 5.72 7.70
N ILE A 140 -1.40 5.31 6.80
CA ILE A 140 -2.22 4.12 6.94
C ILE A 140 -1.86 3.17 5.80
N THR A 141 -1.44 1.96 6.15
CA THR A 141 -1.07 0.93 5.19
C THR A 141 -2.11 -0.18 5.19
N PHE A 142 -2.65 -0.50 4.01
CA PHE A 142 -3.49 -1.69 3.80
C PHE A 142 -2.65 -2.73 3.09
N GLU A 143 -2.51 -3.88 3.71
CA GLU A 143 -1.58 -4.90 3.25
C GLU A 143 -2.31 -6.16 2.77
N ASP A 144 -2.11 -6.50 1.49
CA ASP A 144 -2.42 -7.79 0.89
C ASP A 144 -1.33 -8.10 -0.14
N VAL A 145 -0.23 -8.68 0.34
CA VAL A 145 0.98 -8.86 -0.48
C VAL A 145 1.48 -10.30 -0.43
N PRO A 146 1.51 -11.02 -1.56
CA PRO A 146 2.02 -12.38 -1.63
C PRO A 146 3.56 -12.45 -1.74
N GLY A 147 4.22 -11.34 -2.05
CA GLY A 147 5.67 -11.30 -2.23
C GLY A 147 6.16 -10.20 -3.16
N PHE A 148 7.44 -10.25 -3.47
CA PHE A 148 8.02 -9.48 -4.58
C PHE A 148 7.84 -10.22 -5.90
N LEU A 149 7.72 -9.46 -7.00
CA LEU A 149 7.61 -10.05 -8.34
C LEU A 149 8.90 -10.78 -8.70
N PRO A 150 8.87 -12.11 -8.93
CA PRO A 150 10.03 -12.85 -9.32
C PRO A 150 10.37 -12.62 -10.81
N GLY A 151 11.60 -12.91 -11.21
CA GLY A 151 12.03 -12.95 -12.61
C GLY A 151 13.36 -12.29 -12.85
N VAL A 152 14.06 -12.78 -13.88
CA VAL A 152 15.41 -12.34 -14.28
C VAL A 152 15.47 -10.83 -14.54
N THR A 153 14.43 -10.28 -15.17
CA THR A 153 14.37 -8.83 -15.46
C THR A 153 14.30 -8.02 -14.17
N GLN A 154 13.51 -8.45 -13.19
CA GLN A 154 13.42 -7.79 -11.90
C GLN A 154 14.74 -7.87 -11.14
N GLU A 155 15.38 -9.03 -11.14
CA GLU A 155 16.71 -9.21 -10.50
C GLU A 155 17.78 -8.34 -11.13
N HIS A 156 17.91 -8.35 -12.46
CA HIS A 156 18.91 -7.56 -13.17
C HIS A 156 18.70 -6.06 -13.00
N ASN A 157 17.47 -5.62 -12.87
CA ASN A 157 17.12 -4.22 -12.60
C ASN A 157 17.21 -3.84 -11.11
N GLY A 158 17.55 -4.79 -10.24
CA GLY A 158 17.84 -4.54 -8.82
C GLY A 158 16.62 -4.37 -7.94
N PHE A 159 15.61 -5.25 -8.07
CA PHE A 159 14.37 -5.17 -7.29
C PHE A 159 14.59 -5.13 -5.77
N ILE A 160 15.61 -5.83 -5.24
CA ILE A 160 15.97 -5.79 -3.82
C ILE A 160 16.38 -4.38 -3.41
N ARG A 161 17.21 -3.72 -4.23
CA ARG A 161 17.66 -2.35 -3.98
C ARG A 161 16.50 -1.35 -4.02
N HIS A 162 15.54 -1.55 -4.93
CA HIS A 162 14.34 -0.71 -5.01
C HIS A 162 13.35 -1.02 -3.87
N GLY A 163 13.15 -2.30 -3.55
CA GLY A 163 12.35 -2.70 -2.40
C GLY A 163 12.87 -2.17 -1.07
N ALA A 164 14.20 -2.11 -0.92
CA ALA A 164 14.83 -1.51 0.25
C ALA A 164 14.46 -0.04 0.45
N LYS A 165 14.10 0.70 -0.59
CA LYS A 165 13.64 2.10 -0.46
C LYS A 165 12.37 2.22 0.37
N ILE A 166 11.46 1.24 0.28
CA ILE A 166 10.23 1.21 1.11
C ILE A 166 10.62 1.01 2.57
N VAL A 167 11.54 0.07 2.85
CA VAL A 167 12.03 -0.19 4.22
C VAL A 167 12.62 1.08 4.82
N TYR A 168 13.53 1.74 4.10
CA TYR A 168 14.11 3.00 4.55
C TYR A 168 13.07 4.08 4.78
N ALA A 169 12.12 4.23 3.86
CA ALA A 169 11.08 5.26 3.96
C ALA A 169 10.22 5.06 5.22
N TYR A 170 9.75 3.83 5.48
CA TYR A 170 8.97 3.54 6.68
C TYR A 170 9.79 3.60 7.98
N ALA A 171 11.04 3.13 7.97
CA ALA A 171 11.89 3.14 9.14
C ALA A 171 12.32 4.55 9.56
N GLU A 172 12.55 5.43 8.59
CA GLU A 172 12.91 6.83 8.82
C GLU A 172 11.70 7.71 9.17
N ALA A 173 10.50 7.36 8.70
CA ALA A 173 9.30 8.16 8.90
C ALA A 173 8.98 8.31 10.40
N THR A 174 8.80 9.56 10.82
CA THR A 174 8.50 9.96 12.19
C THR A 174 7.01 10.14 12.46
N VAL A 175 6.20 10.22 11.41
CA VAL A 175 4.74 10.30 11.52
C VAL A 175 4.14 9.00 12.04
N PRO A 176 2.96 9.04 12.68
CA PRO A 176 2.25 7.83 13.08
C PRO A 176 2.01 6.89 11.91
N LYS A 177 2.26 5.60 12.12
CA LYS A 177 2.13 4.53 11.13
C LYS A 177 1.21 3.44 11.65
N ILE A 178 0.11 3.23 10.95
CA ILE A 178 -0.89 2.21 11.26
C ILE A 178 -0.97 1.25 10.07
N THR A 179 -0.88 -0.05 10.33
CA THR A 179 -0.97 -1.07 9.29
C THR A 179 -2.17 -1.97 9.56
N LEU A 180 -2.97 -2.22 8.53
CA LEU A 180 -4.05 -3.19 8.52
C LEU A 180 -3.74 -4.27 7.49
N ILE A 181 -3.50 -5.48 7.97
CA ILE A 181 -3.35 -6.66 7.12
C ILE A 181 -4.74 -7.18 6.77
N THR A 182 -5.08 -7.09 5.49
CA THR A 182 -6.42 -7.44 5.02
C THR A 182 -6.53 -8.91 4.63
N ARG A 183 -5.49 -9.48 4.00
CA ARG A 183 -5.49 -10.88 3.59
C ARG A 183 -4.08 -11.49 3.67
N LYS A 184 -3.25 -11.36 2.65
CA LYS A 184 -1.91 -11.97 2.60
C LYS A 184 -0.84 -11.02 3.11
N ALA A 185 0.08 -11.53 3.91
CA ALA A 185 1.28 -10.83 4.36
C ALA A 185 2.45 -11.81 4.36
N TYR A 186 3.11 -11.98 3.20
CA TYR A 186 4.09 -13.04 3.02
C TYR A 186 5.52 -12.54 2.88
N GLY A 187 6.41 -13.19 3.62
CA GLY A 187 7.85 -13.09 3.48
C GLY A 187 8.43 -11.69 3.63
N GLY A 188 9.40 -11.36 2.80
CA GLY A 188 10.07 -10.06 2.81
C GLY A 188 9.15 -8.90 2.42
N ALA A 189 8.15 -9.14 1.59
CA ALA A 189 7.19 -8.11 1.20
C ALA A 189 6.31 -7.67 2.37
N TYR A 190 5.89 -8.60 3.24
CA TYR A 190 5.26 -8.28 4.53
C TYR A 190 6.14 -7.33 5.37
N ILE A 191 7.42 -7.65 5.47
CA ILE A 191 8.33 -6.85 6.30
C ILE A 191 8.45 -5.40 5.79
N VAL A 192 8.51 -5.19 4.48
CA VAL A 192 8.69 -3.85 3.91
C VAL A 192 7.43 -2.98 3.94
N MET A 193 6.24 -3.59 4.04
CA MET A 193 4.94 -2.89 4.04
C MET A 193 4.53 -2.39 5.43
N SER A 194 5.38 -1.58 6.06
CA SER A 194 5.09 -0.99 7.38
C SER A 194 4.81 -2.04 8.47
N SER A 195 5.64 -3.07 8.53
CA SER A 195 5.52 -4.08 9.58
C SER A 195 5.91 -3.51 10.95
N LYS A 196 5.51 -4.21 12.01
CA LYS A 196 5.93 -3.87 13.37
C LYS A 196 7.46 -3.86 13.52
N GLN A 197 8.15 -4.75 12.80
CA GLN A 197 9.61 -4.86 12.82
C GLN A 197 10.30 -3.63 12.21
N THR A 198 9.67 -2.95 11.26
CA THR A 198 10.18 -1.72 10.64
C THR A 198 9.70 -0.43 11.31
N GLY A 199 9.05 -0.54 12.47
CA GLY A 199 8.67 0.61 13.28
C GLY A 199 7.24 1.11 13.09
N ALA A 200 6.32 0.28 12.59
CA ALA A 200 4.90 0.63 12.64
C ALA A 200 4.42 0.72 14.09
N ASP A 201 3.63 1.74 14.39
CA ASP A 201 3.14 1.98 15.75
C ASP A 201 2.03 0.99 16.13
N ILE A 202 1.11 0.72 15.19
CA ILE A 202 -0.01 -0.20 15.39
C ILE A 202 -0.16 -1.10 14.16
N ASN A 203 -0.21 -2.41 14.40
CA ASN A 203 -0.54 -3.40 13.38
C ASN A 203 -1.83 -4.12 13.75
N LEU A 204 -2.77 -4.13 12.83
CA LEU A 204 -4.05 -4.81 12.91
C LEU A 204 -4.13 -5.86 11.82
N ALA A 205 -4.93 -6.89 12.00
CA ALA A 205 -5.17 -7.90 11.00
C ALA A 205 -6.63 -8.32 11.00
N TYR A 206 -7.17 -8.58 9.82
CA TYR A 206 -8.49 -9.20 9.69
C TYR A 206 -8.44 -10.66 10.18
N PRO A 207 -9.57 -11.22 10.65
CA PRO A 207 -9.58 -12.60 11.18
C PRO A 207 -9.09 -13.66 10.17
N GLN A 208 -9.29 -13.42 8.87
CA GLN A 208 -8.86 -14.30 7.77
C GLN A 208 -7.46 -13.98 7.24
N ALA A 209 -6.75 -13.02 7.84
CA ALA A 209 -5.42 -12.65 7.37
C ALA A 209 -4.40 -13.77 7.57
N GLU A 210 -3.56 -13.97 6.59
CA GLU A 210 -2.50 -14.97 6.57
C GLU A 210 -1.13 -14.30 6.65
N ILE A 211 -0.45 -14.48 7.77
CA ILE A 211 0.90 -13.94 7.99
C ILE A 211 1.87 -15.12 8.00
N ALA A 212 2.73 -15.22 7.01
CA ALA A 212 3.63 -16.37 6.84
C ALA A 212 4.89 -15.99 6.07
N VAL A 213 5.88 -16.89 6.08
CA VAL A 213 7.04 -16.77 5.21
C VAL A 213 6.65 -16.95 3.73
N MET A 214 5.71 -17.89 3.48
CA MET A 214 5.12 -18.17 2.17
C MET A 214 3.74 -18.83 2.36
N GLY A 215 2.93 -18.83 1.29
CA GLY A 215 1.63 -19.53 1.33
C GLY A 215 1.79 -21.02 1.55
N ALA A 216 0.75 -21.65 2.12
CA ALA A 216 0.77 -23.09 2.50
C ALA A 216 1.11 -24.01 1.32
N GLU A 217 0.54 -23.76 0.14
CA GLU A 217 0.82 -24.54 -1.07
C GLU A 217 2.30 -24.45 -1.49
N GLY A 218 2.87 -23.26 -1.46
CA GLY A 218 4.29 -23.05 -1.72
C GLY A 218 5.20 -23.78 -0.74
N ALA A 219 4.82 -23.81 0.54
CA ALA A 219 5.56 -24.53 1.58
C ALA A 219 5.51 -26.05 1.38
N VAL A 220 4.34 -26.59 1.01
CA VAL A 220 4.18 -28.01 0.69
C VAL A 220 5.02 -28.39 -0.53
N ASN A 221 4.96 -27.61 -1.61
CA ASN A 221 5.75 -27.88 -2.81
C ASN A 221 7.26 -27.84 -2.53
N LEU A 222 7.72 -26.89 -1.74
CA LEU A 222 9.13 -26.81 -1.33
C LEU A 222 9.56 -28.02 -0.51
N SER A 223 8.71 -28.51 0.39
CA SER A 223 8.97 -29.72 1.19
C SER A 223 9.01 -30.98 0.33
N LEU A 224 8.17 -31.07 -0.69
CA LEU A 224 8.12 -32.21 -1.60
C LEU A 224 9.34 -32.32 -2.51
N ILE A 225 10.00 -31.21 -2.86
CA ILE A 225 11.25 -31.21 -3.65
C ILE A 225 12.33 -32.02 -2.92
N HIS A 226 12.43 -31.91 -1.60
CA HIS A 226 13.41 -32.68 -0.80
C HIS A 226 13.07 -34.17 -0.70
N ILE A 227 11.84 -34.55 -0.96
CA ILE A 227 11.39 -35.97 -0.94
C ILE A 227 11.61 -36.59 -2.32
N SER A 228 11.50 -35.84 -3.41
CA SER A 228 11.57 -36.33 -4.79
C SER A 228 12.98 -36.38 -5.37
N GLU A 229 13.95 -35.68 -4.75
CA GLU A 229 15.37 -35.78 -5.11
C GLU A 229 16.12 -36.64 -4.07
N PRO A 230 16.26 -37.96 -4.27
CA PRO A 230 17.16 -38.74 -3.45
C PRO A 230 18.58 -38.19 -3.68
N THR A 231 19.21 -37.70 -2.62
CA THR A 231 20.62 -37.36 -2.59
C THR A 231 21.40 -38.50 -3.24
N ARG A 232 21.91 -38.30 -4.45
CA ARG A 232 22.95 -39.17 -5.00
C ARG A 232 24.17 -38.96 -4.11
N HIS A 233 24.38 -39.86 -3.19
CA HIS A 233 25.66 -40.00 -2.53
C HIS A 233 26.67 -40.42 -3.63
N LEU A 234 27.55 -39.52 -3.99
CA LEU A 234 28.76 -39.83 -4.69
C LEU A 234 29.76 -40.44 -3.74
#